data_02e4b19e84640e3e940ceddb8e22a146
#
_entry.id   02e4b19e84640e3e940ceddb8e22a146
#
_cell.length_a   1.000
_cell.length_b   1.000
_cell.length_c   1.000
_cell.angle_alpha   90.00
_cell.angle_beta   90.00
_cell.angle_gamma   90.00
#
_symmetry.space_group_name_H-M   'P 1'
#
loop_
_entity.id
_entity.type
_entity.pdbx_description
1 polymer ?
#
loop_
_entity_poly.entity_id
_entity_poly.type
_entity_poly.pdbx_seq_one_letter_code
_entity_poly.pdbx_strand_id
1 'polypeptide(L)'
;MKKRWMKTTGAIVAVCTLLAGCTGSTGTNTENPTTVSGETKEVSEAKETEEQKVQLEDGIYTAEFDTDSSMFHVSEACDGKGKLIVKDGKMTMHISLASQKILNLYYGLAEDARKEGAELLQPTEDTVIFSDGTSEVVNGFDIPVPAIDEEFDLALIGTKGTWYDHKVRVSNPQKEETGTLEDGTYSMDITFEGGSGRAAIESPVTINVQGGKVTADIQWSSPNYDYMIVDGEKYLPVNTEGNSVFQIPVTAFDEPLTVIGDTVAMSTPHEIEYTITFHSDTVK
;
A
#
# COMPACT_ATOMS: atom_id res chain seq x y z
N MET A 1 24.65 39.59 25.32
CA MET A 1 25.86 39.27 24.49
C MET A 1 25.39 38.63 23.19
N LYS A 2 25.56 39.35 22.07
CA LYS A 2 25.17 38.92 20.74
C LYS A 2 26.34 38.14 20.13
N LYS A 3 26.15 36.90 19.66
CA LYS A 3 27.08 36.18 18.81
C LYS A 3 26.49 36.04 17.43
N ARG A 4 27.04 36.82 16.50
CA ARG A 4 26.84 36.71 15.04
C ARG A 4 27.63 35.49 14.54
N TRP A 5 27.05 34.67 13.66
CA TRP A 5 27.79 33.72 12.85
C TRP A 5 27.64 34.03 11.38
N MET A 6 28.80 34.04 10.75
CA MET A 6 29.04 34.47 9.38
C MET A 6 28.67 33.36 8.39
N LYS A 7 28.07 33.77 7.27
CA LYS A 7 27.86 32.95 6.08
C LYS A 7 29.17 32.94 5.27
N THR A 8 29.63 31.75 4.87
CA THR A 8 30.68 31.58 3.86
C THR A 8 30.06 31.02 2.57
N THR A 9 30.10 31.85 1.56
CA THR A 9 29.80 31.55 0.17
C THR A 9 31.05 30.95 -0.47
N GLY A 10 30.97 29.76 -1.02
CA GLY A 10 32.01 29.12 -1.84
C GLY A 10 31.54 28.98 -3.27
N ALA A 11 32.14 29.78 -4.16
CA ALA A 11 31.98 29.69 -5.60
C ALA A 11 32.98 28.66 -6.16
N ILE A 12 32.52 27.73 -6.98
CA ILE A 12 33.38 26.83 -7.77
C ILE A 12 33.23 27.21 -9.25
N VAL A 13 34.34 27.63 -9.81
CA VAL A 13 34.54 27.99 -11.19
C VAL A 13 34.75 26.73 -12.03
N ALA A 14 33.98 26.60 -13.11
CA ALA A 14 34.18 25.58 -14.14
C ALA A 14 35.16 26.09 -15.19
N VAL A 15 36.19 25.32 -15.45
CA VAL A 15 37.15 25.58 -16.55
C VAL A 15 36.84 24.61 -17.68
N CYS A 16 36.43 25.18 -18.84
CA CYS A 16 36.36 24.48 -20.12
C CYS A 16 37.72 24.59 -20.82
N THR A 17 38.29 23.46 -21.25
CA THR A 17 39.42 23.49 -22.21
C THR A 17 38.98 22.77 -23.49
N LEU A 18 38.90 23.58 -24.56
CA LEU A 18 38.82 23.16 -25.96
C LEU A 18 40.23 22.90 -26.46
N LEU A 19 40.47 21.81 -27.16
CA LEU A 19 41.61 21.62 -28.03
C LEU A 19 41.17 21.11 -29.39
N ALA A 20 41.30 22.00 -30.38
CA ALA A 20 41.21 21.70 -31.80
C ALA A 20 42.61 21.34 -32.32
N GLY A 21 42.69 20.40 -33.24
CA GLY A 21 43.92 20.06 -33.96
C GLY A 21 43.62 19.52 -35.35
N CYS A 22 43.75 20.38 -36.36
CA CYS A 22 43.79 20.03 -37.79
C CYS A 22 45.21 19.69 -38.21
N THR A 23 45.35 18.82 -39.23
CA THR A 23 46.22 18.86 -40.43
C THR A 23 46.24 17.44 -41.00
N GLY A 24 46.03 17.13 -42.26
CA GLY A 24 46.31 17.79 -43.51
C GLY A 24 47.05 16.85 -44.45
N SER A 25 46.53 16.75 -45.65
CA SER A 25 47.25 16.56 -46.93
C SER A 25 47.34 15.18 -47.61
N THR A 26 46.65 15.08 -48.69
CA THR A 26 46.97 14.80 -50.13
C THR A 26 47.53 13.44 -50.55
N GLY A 27 46.89 12.91 -51.61
CA GLY A 27 47.48 11.94 -52.54
C GLY A 27 46.44 11.17 -53.38
N THR A 28 46.07 11.79 -54.45
CA THR A 28 45.63 11.46 -55.81
C THR A 28 45.64 9.98 -56.29
N ASN A 29 44.58 9.70 -57.07
CA ASN A 29 44.40 8.98 -58.35
C ASN A 29 43.96 7.53 -58.30
N THR A 30 42.85 7.29 -58.86
CA THR A 30 42.42 6.94 -60.23
C THR A 30 41.85 5.47 -60.35
N GLU A 31 40.69 5.41 -60.95
CA GLU A 31 40.03 4.36 -61.72
C GLU A 31 39.07 3.35 -61.07
N ASN A 32 37.86 3.52 -61.54
CA ASN A 32 36.67 2.70 -61.54
C ASN A 32 36.81 1.61 -62.67
N PRO A 33 35.89 0.64 -62.88
CA PRO A 33 34.69 0.23 -62.16
C PRO A 33 34.56 -1.28 -61.96
N THR A 34 33.62 -1.78 -61.19
CA THR A 34 32.66 -2.84 -61.55
C THR A 34 31.81 -3.28 -60.36
N THR A 35 30.51 -3.14 -60.56
CA THR A 35 29.34 -3.73 -59.98
C THR A 35 29.57 -5.02 -59.17
N VAL A 36 29.00 -5.15 -57.98
CA VAL A 36 28.07 -6.23 -57.56
C VAL A 36 27.37 -5.86 -56.24
N SER A 37 26.09 -6.06 -56.26
CA SER A 37 25.04 -6.13 -55.26
C SER A 37 25.47 -6.69 -53.90
N GLY A 38 24.92 -6.13 -52.83
CA GLY A 38 24.93 -6.87 -51.53
C GLY A 38 24.62 -6.01 -50.33
N GLU A 39 23.39 -6.00 -49.92
CA GLU A 39 22.87 -5.91 -48.55
C GLU A 39 23.35 -4.77 -47.62
N THR A 40 22.52 -3.79 -47.60
CA THR A 40 22.42 -2.81 -46.51
C THR A 40 21.86 -3.54 -45.26
N LYS A 41 22.73 -3.80 -44.29
CA LYS A 41 22.27 -4.09 -42.93
C LYS A 41 21.92 -2.77 -42.26
N GLU A 42 20.63 -2.46 -42.20
CA GLU A 42 20.10 -1.51 -41.25
C GLU A 42 20.36 -2.05 -39.82
N VAL A 43 21.21 -1.36 -39.12
CA VAL A 43 21.32 -1.50 -37.67
C VAL A 43 20.12 -0.73 -37.12
N SER A 44 19.07 -1.46 -36.82
CA SER A 44 17.95 -0.99 -36.01
C SER A 44 18.49 -0.75 -34.59
N GLU A 45 18.72 0.49 -34.25
CA GLU A 45 18.80 0.89 -32.85
C GLU A 45 17.44 0.57 -32.19
N ALA A 46 17.43 -0.53 -31.46
CA ALA A 46 16.35 -0.80 -30.52
C ALA A 46 16.43 0.28 -29.42
N LYS A 47 15.54 1.25 -29.53
CA LYS A 47 15.27 2.18 -28.46
C LYS A 47 14.59 1.37 -27.35
N GLU A 48 15.35 0.96 -26.35
CA GLU A 48 14.81 0.50 -25.09
C GLU A 48 13.94 1.62 -24.54
N THR A 49 12.64 1.43 -24.65
CA THR A 49 11.68 2.22 -23.91
C THR A 49 11.79 1.71 -22.47
N GLU A 50 12.48 2.44 -21.61
CA GLU A 50 12.32 2.25 -20.16
C GLU A 50 10.83 2.46 -19.87
N GLU A 51 10.11 1.38 -19.63
CA GLU A 51 8.77 1.42 -19.07
C GLU A 51 8.90 2.08 -17.70
N GLN A 52 8.41 3.29 -17.59
CA GLN A 52 8.30 3.99 -16.31
C GLN A 52 7.36 3.16 -15.44
N LYS A 53 7.95 2.40 -14.52
CA LYS A 53 7.21 1.67 -13.50
C LYS A 53 6.33 2.68 -12.76
N VAL A 54 5.01 2.53 -12.86
CA VAL A 54 4.05 3.43 -12.20
C VAL A 54 4.26 3.26 -10.70
N GLN A 55 4.86 4.25 -10.07
CA GLN A 55 5.01 4.29 -8.63
C GLN A 55 3.79 4.98 -8.04
N LEU A 56 2.94 4.22 -7.37
CA LEU A 56 1.79 4.75 -6.65
C LEU A 56 2.27 5.48 -5.38
N GLU A 57 1.58 6.56 -5.03
CA GLU A 57 1.75 7.22 -3.73
C GLU A 57 1.23 6.32 -2.60
N ASP A 58 1.71 6.54 -1.39
CA ASP A 58 1.17 5.86 -0.21
C ASP A 58 -0.32 6.15 -0.08
N GLY A 59 -1.09 5.12 0.24
CA GLY A 59 -2.53 5.21 0.35
C GLY A 59 -3.23 3.88 0.13
N ILE A 60 -4.54 3.92 0.21
CA ILE A 60 -5.43 2.80 -0.06
C ILE A 60 -6.03 2.98 -1.45
N TYR A 61 -6.14 1.89 -2.17
CA TYR A 61 -6.68 1.83 -3.51
C TYR A 61 -7.62 0.64 -3.65
N THR A 62 -8.69 0.80 -4.40
CA THR A 62 -9.43 -0.34 -4.97
C THR A 62 -8.76 -0.70 -6.28
N ALA A 63 -8.38 -1.97 -6.46
CA ALA A 63 -7.72 -2.45 -7.68
C ALA A 63 -8.33 -3.76 -8.18
N GLU A 64 -8.21 -4.02 -9.47
CA GLU A 64 -8.64 -5.28 -10.09
C GLU A 64 -7.60 -6.37 -9.83
N PHE A 65 -8.06 -7.60 -9.56
CA PHE A 65 -7.23 -8.77 -9.35
C PHE A 65 -7.60 -9.85 -10.37
N ASP A 66 -6.78 -10.00 -11.38
CA ASP A 66 -6.96 -10.99 -12.45
C ASP A 66 -6.15 -12.25 -12.18
N THR A 67 -6.72 -13.40 -12.55
CA THR A 67 -6.04 -14.69 -12.49
C THR A 67 -6.24 -15.48 -13.79
N ASP A 68 -5.36 -16.42 -14.07
CA ASP A 68 -5.48 -17.38 -15.18
C ASP A 68 -6.48 -18.53 -14.91
N SER A 69 -7.24 -18.47 -13.83
CA SER A 69 -8.10 -19.54 -13.34
C SER A 69 -9.55 -19.10 -13.10
N SER A 70 -10.49 -19.87 -13.59
CA SER A 70 -11.90 -19.69 -13.27
C SER A 70 -12.30 -20.21 -11.88
N MET A 71 -11.42 -20.93 -11.19
CA MET A 71 -11.66 -21.49 -9.85
C MET A 71 -10.92 -20.76 -8.72
N PHE A 72 -9.95 -19.94 -9.09
CA PHE A 72 -9.21 -19.06 -8.21
C PHE A 72 -9.49 -17.62 -8.64
N HIS A 73 -10.43 -16.98 -7.99
CA HIS A 73 -10.84 -15.61 -8.28
C HIS A 73 -11.39 -14.94 -7.02
N VAL A 74 -11.44 -13.65 -7.04
CA VAL A 74 -12.10 -12.81 -6.02
C VAL A 74 -13.58 -13.13 -6.00
N SER A 75 -14.21 -13.03 -4.82
CA SER A 75 -15.65 -13.20 -4.67
C SER A 75 -16.45 -12.33 -5.64
N GLU A 76 -17.53 -12.87 -6.20
CA GLU A 76 -18.44 -12.10 -7.06
C GLU A 76 -19.07 -10.90 -6.33
N ALA A 77 -19.16 -10.95 -5.00
CA ALA A 77 -19.62 -9.83 -4.19
C ALA A 77 -18.66 -8.63 -4.23
N CYS A 78 -17.40 -8.83 -4.62
CA CYS A 78 -16.35 -7.80 -4.71
C CYS A 78 -16.09 -7.33 -6.15
N ASP A 79 -16.88 -7.76 -7.14
CA ASP A 79 -16.75 -7.37 -8.56
C ASP A 79 -15.34 -7.54 -9.15
N GLY A 80 -14.60 -8.60 -8.73
CA GLY A 80 -13.24 -8.87 -9.18
C GLY A 80 -12.18 -7.92 -8.61
N LYS A 81 -12.52 -7.14 -7.61
CA LYS A 81 -11.65 -6.13 -7.00
C LYS A 81 -11.25 -6.52 -5.59
N GLY A 82 -10.14 -5.96 -5.14
CA GLY A 82 -9.69 -6.03 -3.77
C GLY A 82 -9.07 -4.71 -3.33
N LYS A 83 -8.61 -4.67 -2.10
CA LYS A 83 -8.01 -3.51 -1.45
C LYS A 83 -6.50 -3.56 -1.62
N LEU A 84 -5.92 -2.59 -2.32
CA LEU A 84 -4.49 -2.45 -2.50
C LEU A 84 -3.96 -1.36 -1.55
N ILE A 85 -3.11 -1.76 -0.62
CA ILE A 85 -2.44 -0.85 0.32
C ILE A 85 -1.04 -0.57 -0.20
N VAL A 86 -0.70 0.72 -0.35
CA VAL A 86 0.65 1.19 -0.70
C VAL A 86 1.21 1.91 0.52
N LYS A 87 2.33 1.41 1.05
CA LYS A 87 3.03 2.00 2.19
C LYS A 87 4.54 1.88 2.01
N ASP A 88 5.27 2.98 2.13
CA ASP A 88 6.74 3.04 1.97
C ASP A 88 7.21 2.39 0.66
N GLY A 89 6.44 2.56 -0.42
CA GLY A 89 6.73 1.98 -1.73
C GLY A 89 6.50 0.47 -1.82
N LYS A 90 5.96 -0.18 -0.80
CA LYS A 90 5.51 -1.58 -0.81
C LYS A 90 4.02 -1.65 -1.07
N MET A 91 3.62 -2.63 -1.87
CA MET A 91 2.23 -2.86 -2.22
C MET A 91 1.76 -4.20 -1.67
N THR A 92 0.61 -4.21 -1.02
CA THR A 92 -0.06 -5.42 -0.54
C THR A 92 -1.51 -5.39 -0.99
N MET A 93 -1.94 -6.44 -1.68
CA MET A 93 -3.32 -6.60 -2.16
C MET A 93 -4.08 -7.54 -1.25
N HIS A 94 -5.11 -7.04 -0.61
CA HIS A 94 -6.08 -7.86 0.11
C HIS A 94 -7.21 -8.27 -0.83
N ILE A 95 -7.49 -9.58 -0.90
CA ILE A 95 -8.58 -10.15 -1.70
C ILE A 95 -9.44 -11.07 -0.84
N SER A 96 -10.75 -11.01 -1.03
CA SER A 96 -11.70 -11.98 -0.47
C SER A 96 -12.09 -12.97 -1.55
N LEU A 97 -11.87 -14.26 -1.32
CA LEU A 97 -12.13 -15.33 -2.28
C LEU A 97 -13.62 -15.74 -2.30
N ALA A 98 -13.98 -16.57 -3.29
CA ALA A 98 -15.35 -17.07 -3.42
C ALA A 98 -15.70 -18.19 -2.40
N SER A 99 -14.76 -18.65 -1.56
CA SER A 99 -15.01 -19.71 -0.57
C SER A 99 -13.83 -19.94 0.37
N GLN A 100 -14.03 -20.75 1.41
CA GLN A 100 -12.98 -21.21 2.32
C GLN A 100 -12.19 -22.44 1.83
N LYS A 101 -12.20 -22.74 0.52
CA LYS A 101 -11.58 -23.98 0.00
C LYS A 101 -10.08 -23.86 -0.29
N ILE A 102 -9.56 -22.66 -0.46
CA ILE A 102 -8.13 -22.36 -0.62
C ILE A 102 -7.57 -22.11 0.78
N LEU A 103 -6.59 -22.94 1.18
CA LEU A 103 -6.10 -22.94 2.56
C LEU A 103 -4.88 -22.04 2.74
N ASN A 104 -3.99 -22.00 1.76
CA ASN A 104 -2.82 -21.13 1.77
C ASN A 104 -2.48 -20.68 0.35
N LEU A 105 -1.85 -19.52 0.26
CA LEU A 105 -1.16 -19.05 -0.92
C LEU A 105 0.35 -19.00 -0.67
N TYR A 106 1.12 -18.94 -1.75
CA TYR A 106 2.55 -18.73 -1.71
C TYR A 106 2.96 -17.78 -2.84
N TYR A 107 3.67 -16.73 -2.50
CA TYR A 107 4.21 -15.80 -3.48
C TYR A 107 5.38 -16.47 -4.21
N GLY A 108 5.13 -16.97 -5.42
CA GLY A 108 6.05 -17.75 -6.23
C GLY A 108 5.45 -19.07 -6.70
N LEU A 109 6.31 -20.04 -7.02
CA LEU A 109 5.93 -21.32 -7.61
C LEU A 109 5.63 -22.39 -6.56
N ALA A 110 4.74 -23.33 -6.90
CA ALA A 110 4.35 -24.48 -6.08
C ALA A 110 5.53 -25.38 -5.67
N GLU A 111 6.59 -25.44 -6.46
CA GLU A 111 7.79 -26.20 -6.11
C GLU A 111 8.53 -25.57 -4.92
N ASP A 112 8.52 -24.23 -4.82
CA ASP A 112 9.15 -23.50 -3.73
C ASP A 112 8.27 -23.52 -2.48
N ALA A 113 6.95 -23.46 -2.65
CA ALA A 113 5.98 -23.58 -1.56
C ALA A 113 6.09 -24.89 -0.76
N ARG A 114 6.62 -25.96 -1.40
CA ARG A 114 6.81 -27.28 -0.77
C ARG A 114 8.12 -27.41 0.01
N LYS A 115 9.01 -26.43 -0.09
CA LYS A 115 10.30 -26.47 0.60
C LYS A 115 10.13 -26.22 2.10
N GLU A 116 10.98 -26.83 2.89
CA GLU A 116 11.02 -26.58 4.32
C GLU A 116 11.34 -25.10 4.60
N GLY A 117 10.53 -24.45 5.44
CA GLY A 117 10.69 -23.04 5.76
C GLY A 117 10.06 -22.07 4.76
N ALA A 118 9.26 -22.54 3.78
CA ALA A 118 8.51 -21.66 2.89
C ALA A 118 7.52 -20.79 3.67
N GLU A 119 7.55 -19.48 3.44
CA GLU A 119 6.63 -18.52 4.07
C GLU A 119 5.28 -18.53 3.33
N LEU A 120 4.34 -19.27 3.87
CA LEU A 120 2.99 -19.37 3.31
C LEU A 120 2.13 -18.20 3.77
N LEU A 121 1.40 -17.60 2.84
CA LEU A 121 0.36 -16.62 3.16
C LEU A 121 -0.80 -17.35 3.83
N GLN A 122 -1.17 -16.88 5.01
CA GLN A 122 -2.24 -17.45 5.80
C GLN A 122 -3.57 -16.78 5.42
N PRO A 123 -4.70 -17.55 5.46
CA PRO A 123 -5.99 -16.94 5.20
C PRO A 123 -6.43 -16.04 6.35
N THR A 124 -7.11 -14.96 6.02
CA THR A 124 -8.01 -14.21 6.90
C THR A 124 -9.43 -14.79 6.78
N GLU A 125 -10.30 -14.51 7.75
CA GLU A 125 -11.71 -14.80 7.66
C GLU A 125 -12.47 -13.51 7.33
N ASP A 126 -13.04 -13.48 6.12
CA ASP A 126 -13.72 -12.31 5.60
C ASP A 126 -15.23 -12.59 5.50
N THR A 127 -16.04 -11.56 5.69
CA THR A 127 -17.48 -11.62 5.41
C THR A 127 -17.77 -10.78 4.17
N VAL A 128 -18.20 -11.42 3.09
CA VAL A 128 -18.62 -10.74 1.87
C VAL A 128 -20.13 -10.57 1.84
N ILE A 129 -20.61 -9.44 1.32
CA ILE A 129 -22.04 -9.10 1.24
C ILE A 129 -22.41 -8.98 -0.23
N PHE A 130 -23.36 -9.79 -0.67
CA PHE A 130 -23.89 -9.76 -2.03
C PHE A 130 -24.94 -8.66 -2.21
N SER A 131 -25.18 -8.26 -3.46
CA SER A 131 -26.13 -7.21 -3.80
C SER A 131 -27.59 -7.47 -3.38
N ASP A 132 -27.94 -8.74 -3.12
CA ASP A 132 -29.25 -9.14 -2.58
C ASP A 132 -29.35 -9.05 -1.06
N GLY A 133 -28.27 -8.62 -0.38
CA GLY A 133 -28.16 -8.51 1.08
C GLY A 133 -27.80 -9.82 1.79
N THR A 134 -27.53 -10.91 1.06
CA THR A 134 -26.98 -12.12 1.67
C THR A 134 -25.50 -11.95 1.98
N SER A 135 -25.01 -12.63 3.01
CA SER A 135 -23.61 -12.62 3.41
C SER A 135 -23.03 -14.02 3.47
N GLU A 136 -21.75 -14.14 3.15
CA GLU A 136 -21.02 -15.40 3.19
C GLU A 136 -19.64 -15.19 3.85
N VAL A 137 -19.21 -16.18 4.67
CA VAL A 137 -17.86 -16.17 5.25
C VAL A 137 -16.93 -16.91 4.30
N VAL A 138 -15.85 -16.24 3.91
CA VAL A 138 -14.87 -16.71 2.93
C VAL A 138 -13.45 -16.57 3.47
N ASN A 139 -12.46 -17.16 2.80
CA ASN A 139 -11.06 -16.86 3.08
C ASN A 139 -10.61 -15.64 2.28
N GLY A 140 -9.97 -14.69 2.99
CA GLY A 140 -9.21 -13.61 2.39
C GLY A 140 -7.71 -13.87 2.43
N PHE A 141 -6.94 -13.07 1.70
CA PHE A 141 -5.48 -13.15 1.70
C PHE A 141 -4.84 -11.79 1.43
N ASP A 142 -3.77 -11.51 2.17
CA ASP A 142 -2.87 -10.39 1.91
C ASP A 142 -1.72 -10.84 1.01
N ILE A 143 -1.65 -10.32 -0.21
CA ILE A 143 -0.73 -10.75 -1.25
C ILE A 143 0.26 -9.62 -1.57
N PRO A 144 1.58 -9.84 -1.41
CA PRO A 144 2.58 -8.88 -1.88
C PRO A 144 2.48 -8.67 -3.40
N VAL A 145 2.45 -7.41 -3.84
CA VAL A 145 2.35 -7.03 -5.26
C VAL A 145 3.68 -6.42 -5.71
N PRO A 146 4.37 -7.01 -6.69
CA PRO A 146 5.68 -6.51 -7.12
C PRO A 146 5.58 -5.28 -8.02
N ALA A 147 4.53 -5.21 -8.84
CA ALA A 147 4.25 -4.11 -9.74
C ALA A 147 2.79 -4.13 -10.21
N ILE A 148 2.27 -2.97 -10.61
CA ILE A 148 0.97 -2.82 -11.24
C ILE A 148 1.09 -3.19 -12.73
N ASP A 149 0.05 -3.82 -13.28
CA ASP A 149 -0.07 -4.26 -14.68
C ASP A 149 0.94 -5.35 -15.12
N GLU A 150 1.76 -5.86 -14.20
CA GLU A 150 2.68 -6.97 -14.46
C GLU A 150 2.12 -8.29 -13.90
N GLU A 151 2.30 -9.39 -14.66
CA GLU A 151 1.97 -10.73 -14.17
C GLU A 151 3.04 -11.25 -13.22
N PHE A 152 2.62 -11.92 -12.14
CA PHE A 152 3.51 -12.60 -11.23
C PHE A 152 2.99 -13.98 -10.83
N ASP A 153 3.89 -14.82 -10.29
CA ASP A 153 3.57 -16.18 -9.89
C ASP A 153 2.96 -16.20 -8.49
N LEU A 154 1.84 -16.90 -8.36
CA LEU A 154 1.17 -17.15 -7.08
C LEU A 154 0.71 -18.62 -7.04
N ALA A 155 1.29 -19.41 -6.15
CA ALA A 155 0.86 -20.78 -5.96
C ALA A 155 -0.21 -20.87 -4.88
N LEU A 156 -1.12 -21.84 -5.02
CA LEU A 156 -2.17 -22.11 -4.05
C LEU A 156 -2.24 -23.58 -3.67
N ILE A 157 -2.70 -23.85 -2.44
CA ILE A 157 -3.11 -25.17 -1.98
C ILE A 157 -4.53 -25.11 -1.44
N GLY A 158 -5.35 -26.02 -1.92
CA GLY A 158 -6.72 -26.17 -1.43
C GLY A 158 -6.89 -27.39 -0.54
N THR A 159 -8.14 -27.67 -0.16
CA THR A 159 -8.54 -28.79 0.72
C THR A 159 -8.13 -30.17 0.21
N LYS A 160 -7.78 -30.31 -1.07
CA LYS A 160 -7.27 -31.55 -1.67
C LYS A 160 -5.78 -31.80 -1.40
N GLY A 161 -5.05 -30.82 -0.81
CA GLY A 161 -3.64 -30.94 -0.47
C GLY A 161 -2.70 -30.93 -1.67
N THR A 162 -3.15 -30.44 -2.83
CA THR A 162 -2.34 -30.32 -4.06
C THR A 162 -2.04 -28.85 -4.31
N TRP A 163 -0.79 -28.54 -4.58
CA TRP A 163 -0.33 -27.23 -5.00
C TRP A 163 -0.52 -27.02 -6.50
N TYR A 164 -0.99 -25.85 -6.89
CA TYR A 164 -1.18 -25.39 -8.26
C TYR A 164 -0.50 -24.04 -8.45
N ASP A 165 0.13 -23.86 -9.61
CA ASP A 165 0.72 -22.60 -10.04
C ASP A 165 -0.31 -21.76 -10.79
N HIS A 166 -0.34 -20.46 -10.53
CA HIS A 166 -1.18 -19.50 -11.22
C HIS A 166 -0.39 -18.25 -11.57
N LYS A 167 -0.81 -17.60 -12.66
CA LYS A 167 -0.41 -16.23 -12.99
C LYS A 167 -1.51 -15.28 -12.53
N VAL A 168 -1.10 -14.25 -11.83
CA VAL A 168 -2.01 -13.22 -11.34
C VAL A 168 -1.48 -11.84 -11.71
N ARG A 169 -2.38 -10.86 -11.78
CA ARG A 169 -2.07 -9.48 -12.08
C ARG A 169 -2.96 -8.56 -11.27
N VAL A 170 -2.38 -7.48 -10.74
CA VAL A 170 -3.11 -6.37 -10.13
C VAL A 170 -3.08 -5.21 -11.10
N SER A 171 -4.25 -4.66 -11.42
CA SER A 171 -4.40 -3.61 -12.43
C SER A 171 -5.43 -2.56 -12.01
N ASN A 172 -5.46 -1.45 -12.75
CA ASN A 172 -6.45 -0.39 -12.63
C ASN A 172 -6.66 0.13 -11.18
N PRO A 173 -5.58 0.50 -10.44
CA PRO A 173 -5.71 1.00 -9.09
C PRO A 173 -6.43 2.36 -9.08
N GLN A 174 -7.52 2.43 -8.32
CA GLN A 174 -8.26 3.66 -8.08
C GLN A 174 -8.03 4.05 -6.62
N LYS A 175 -7.39 5.21 -6.39
CA LYS A 175 -7.14 5.68 -5.02
C LYS A 175 -8.47 5.87 -4.30
N GLU A 176 -8.61 5.25 -3.15
CA GLU A 176 -9.73 5.52 -2.27
C GLU A 176 -9.51 6.90 -1.65
N GLU A 177 -10.34 7.83 -2.02
CA GLU A 177 -10.37 9.10 -1.32
C GLU A 177 -11.11 8.86 0.00
N THR A 178 -10.44 9.06 1.12
CA THR A 178 -11.08 9.11 2.44
C THR A 178 -12.17 10.18 2.36
N GLY A 179 -13.40 9.78 2.11
CA GLY A 179 -14.57 10.58 1.76
C GLY A 179 -14.24 12.05 1.53
N THR A 180 -14.62 12.62 0.40
CA THR A 180 -14.25 13.98 -0.06
C THR A 180 -14.67 15.08 0.93
N LEU A 181 -14.09 15.05 2.13
CA LEU A 181 -14.23 16.17 3.05
C LEU A 181 -13.22 17.25 2.62
N GLU A 182 -13.73 18.47 2.45
CA GLU A 182 -12.86 19.64 2.23
C GLU A 182 -11.97 19.89 3.47
N ASP A 183 -10.90 20.67 3.31
CA ASP A 183 -10.10 21.09 4.44
C ASP A 183 -10.97 21.77 5.51
N GLY A 184 -10.92 21.28 6.75
CA GLY A 184 -11.77 21.74 7.83
C GLY A 184 -11.75 20.83 9.05
N THR A 185 -12.59 21.19 10.03
CA THR A 185 -12.80 20.40 11.23
C THR A 185 -14.26 19.97 11.28
N TYR A 186 -14.47 18.69 11.53
CA TYR A 186 -15.76 18.02 11.51
C TYR A 186 -15.96 17.25 12.80
N SER A 187 -17.20 16.84 13.04
CA SER A 187 -17.60 15.92 14.10
C SER A 187 -18.17 14.66 13.45
N MET A 188 -17.79 13.48 13.94
CA MET A 188 -18.21 12.21 13.35
C MET A 188 -18.44 11.16 14.44
N ASP A 189 -19.54 10.41 14.35
CA ASP A 189 -19.80 9.31 15.26
C ASP A 189 -18.90 8.12 14.94
N ILE A 190 -18.55 7.34 15.98
CA ILE A 190 -17.74 6.13 15.84
C ILE A 190 -18.39 4.93 16.52
N THR A 191 -18.06 3.74 16.04
CA THR A 191 -18.19 2.48 16.78
C THR A 191 -16.84 2.10 17.36
N PHE A 192 -16.80 1.70 18.64
CA PHE A 192 -15.59 1.26 19.33
C PHE A 192 -15.81 -0.11 19.95
N GLU A 193 -14.98 -1.07 19.58
CA GLU A 193 -15.11 -2.46 20.01
C GLU A 193 -13.76 -3.02 20.47
N GLY A 194 -13.81 -4.14 21.19
CA GLY A 194 -12.63 -4.87 21.65
C GLY A 194 -12.32 -4.74 23.13
N GLY A 195 -11.17 -5.29 23.54
CA GLY A 195 -10.74 -5.34 24.92
C GLY A 195 -11.74 -6.08 25.85
N SER A 196 -11.80 -5.65 27.13
CA SER A 196 -12.69 -6.23 28.14
C SER A 196 -14.08 -5.58 28.21
N GLY A 197 -14.37 -4.61 27.33
CA GLY A 197 -15.59 -3.79 27.35
C GLY A 197 -15.64 -2.72 28.47
N ARG A 198 -14.52 -2.48 29.16
CA ARG A 198 -14.40 -1.44 30.20
C ARG A 198 -13.81 -0.14 29.68
N ALA A 199 -13.05 -0.22 28.61
CA ALA A 199 -12.52 0.95 27.89
C ALA A 199 -13.64 1.58 27.06
N ALA A 200 -13.61 2.90 26.94
CA ALA A 200 -14.47 3.64 26.04
C ALA A 200 -13.69 4.82 25.42
N ILE A 201 -14.12 5.23 24.27
CA ILE A 201 -13.70 6.45 23.58
C ILE A 201 -14.94 7.36 23.48
N GLU A 202 -14.74 8.68 23.60
CA GLU A 202 -15.84 9.63 23.41
C GLU A 202 -16.31 9.61 21.94
N SER A 203 -17.62 9.67 21.76
CA SER A 203 -18.28 9.81 20.44
C SER A 203 -19.34 10.90 20.55
N PRO A 204 -19.45 11.81 19.58
CA PRO A 204 -18.64 11.89 18.35
C PRO A 204 -17.19 12.35 18.59
N VAL A 205 -16.31 11.96 17.69
CA VAL A 205 -14.91 12.40 17.65
C VAL A 205 -14.75 13.65 16.76
N THR A 206 -13.66 14.38 16.97
CA THR A 206 -13.26 15.47 16.07
C THR A 206 -12.42 14.90 14.94
N ILE A 207 -12.79 15.20 13.70
CA ILE A 207 -12.05 14.88 12.48
C ILE A 207 -11.44 16.16 11.93
N ASN A 208 -10.14 16.16 11.69
CA ASN A 208 -9.41 17.27 11.09
C ASN A 208 -8.93 16.89 9.70
N VAL A 209 -9.30 17.67 8.68
CA VAL A 209 -8.86 17.49 7.29
C VAL A 209 -7.95 18.64 6.89
N GLN A 210 -6.75 18.34 6.43
CA GLN A 210 -5.80 19.33 5.96
C GLN A 210 -4.98 18.79 4.79
N GLY A 211 -5.12 19.41 3.62
CA GLY A 211 -4.40 19.00 2.41
C GLY A 211 -4.68 17.56 2.00
N GLY A 212 -5.93 17.11 2.17
CA GLY A 212 -6.35 15.74 1.88
C GLY A 212 -5.92 14.69 2.91
N LYS A 213 -5.23 15.09 4.00
CA LYS A 213 -4.93 14.19 5.13
C LYS A 213 -6.02 14.32 6.18
N VAL A 214 -6.53 13.18 6.62
CA VAL A 214 -7.57 13.10 7.65
C VAL A 214 -6.96 12.57 8.93
N THR A 215 -7.22 13.27 10.04
CA THR A 215 -6.87 12.80 11.39
C THR A 215 -8.08 12.88 12.31
N ALA A 216 -8.12 12.02 13.33
CA ALA A 216 -9.14 12.03 14.37
C ALA A 216 -8.51 12.28 15.74
N ASP A 217 -9.18 13.10 16.55
CA ASP A 217 -8.82 13.29 17.95
C ASP A 217 -9.60 12.26 18.79
N ILE A 218 -8.91 11.24 19.27
CA ILE A 218 -9.46 10.12 20.02
C ILE A 218 -9.29 10.37 21.52
N GLN A 219 -10.37 10.70 22.22
CA GLN A 219 -10.36 10.88 23.66
C GLN A 219 -10.84 9.62 24.39
N TRP A 220 -9.96 9.02 25.16
CA TRP A 220 -10.27 7.87 26.00
C TRP A 220 -11.06 8.26 27.24
N SER A 221 -11.76 7.32 27.82
CA SER A 221 -12.48 7.51 29.10
C SER A 221 -11.58 7.54 30.33
N SER A 222 -10.25 7.50 30.15
CA SER A 222 -9.26 7.41 31.23
C SER A 222 -7.96 8.17 30.88
N PRO A 223 -7.26 8.73 31.86
CA PRO A 223 -5.94 9.33 31.65
C PRO A 223 -4.79 8.31 31.62
N ASN A 224 -5.09 7.01 31.69
CA ASN A 224 -4.10 5.96 31.87
C ASN A 224 -3.68 5.29 30.56
N TYR A 225 -3.96 5.89 29.40
CA TYR A 225 -3.43 5.44 28.11
C TYR A 225 -2.22 6.29 27.77
N ASP A 226 -1.05 5.68 27.59
CA ASP A 226 0.21 6.38 27.37
C ASP A 226 0.67 6.35 25.91
N TYR A 227 0.14 5.43 25.10
CA TYR A 227 0.25 5.48 23.63
C TYR A 227 -0.84 4.67 22.92
N MET A 228 -1.01 4.98 21.64
CA MET A 228 -1.74 4.14 20.68
C MET A 228 -0.80 3.67 19.58
N ILE A 229 -1.07 2.51 18.99
CA ILE A 229 -0.43 2.05 17.76
C ILE A 229 -1.51 1.95 16.70
N VAL A 230 -1.28 2.57 15.54
CA VAL A 230 -2.14 2.52 14.36
C VAL A 230 -1.24 2.21 13.17
N ASP A 231 -1.55 1.18 12.41
CA ASP A 231 -0.74 0.71 11.27
C ASP A 231 0.75 0.50 11.60
N GLY A 232 1.02 0.04 12.83
CA GLY A 232 2.38 -0.19 13.33
C GLY A 232 3.13 1.06 13.78
N GLU A 233 2.56 2.25 13.65
CA GLU A 233 3.13 3.50 14.14
C GLU A 233 2.60 3.87 15.52
N LYS A 234 3.50 4.38 16.38
CA LYS A 234 3.19 4.77 17.77
C LYS A 234 2.81 6.24 17.84
N TYR A 235 1.65 6.52 18.43
CA TYR A 235 1.11 7.86 18.70
C TYR A 235 1.09 8.11 20.19
N LEU A 236 1.62 9.26 20.61
CA LEU A 236 1.62 9.70 22.00
C LEU A 236 0.44 10.64 22.28
N PRO A 237 -0.01 10.77 23.55
CA PRO A 237 -1.08 11.71 23.89
C PRO A 237 -0.70 13.15 23.49
N VAL A 238 -1.67 13.87 22.93
CA VAL A 238 -1.51 15.29 22.56
C VAL A 238 -1.82 16.26 23.72
N ASN A 239 -2.36 15.75 24.83
CA ASN A 239 -2.65 16.51 26.06
C ASN A 239 -1.80 16.02 27.24
N THR A 240 -1.67 16.84 28.25
CA THR A 240 -0.92 16.55 29.50
C THR A 240 -1.80 16.47 30.74
N GLU A 241 -3.06 16.84 30.65
CA GLU A 241 -4.02 16.84 31.76
C GLU A 241 -5.37 16.27 31.29
N GLY A 242 -6.10 15.66 32.20
CA GLY A 242 -7.38 15.00 31.89
C GLY A 242 -7.24 13.63 31.29
N ASN A 243 -8.28 13.16 30.65
CA ASN A 243 -8.29 11.87 29.92
C ASN A 243 -7.34 11.92 28.72
N SER A 244 -6.70 10.79 28.41
CA SER A 244 -5.73 10.71 27.32
C SER A 244 -6.41 11.00 25.96
N VAL A 245 -5.83 11.92 25.19
CA VAL A 245 -6.28 12.27 23.84
C VAL A 245 -5.16 12.00 22.85
N PHE A 246 -5.48 11.30 21.77
CA PHE A 246 -4.55 10.97 20.70
C PHE A 246 -5.04 11.52 19.37
N GLN A 247 -4.15 12.09 18.58
CA GLN A 247 -4.44 12.42 17.20
C GLN A 247 -3.87 11.32 16.31
N ILE A 248 -4.76 10.55 15.67
CA ILE A 248 -4.39 9.41 14.82
C ILE A 248 -4.82 9.65 13.39
N PRO A 249 -4.14 9.05 12.39
CA PRO A 249 -4.61 9.09 11.00
C PRO A 249 -5.90 8.29 10.84
N VAL A 250 -6.78 8.78 9.96
CA VAL A 250 -7.96 8.05 9.48
C VAL A 250 -7.72 7.73 8.02
N THR A 251 -7.53 6.46 7.72
CA THR A 251 -7.22 5.98 6.37
C THR A 251 -8.44 5.65 5.54
N ALA A 252 -9.56 5.29 6.19
CA ALA A 252 -10.85 5.02 5.57
C ALA A 252 -11.99 5.36 6.52
N PHE A 253 -13.16 5.71 5.97
CA PHE A 253 -14.43 5.80 6.70
C PHE A 253 -15.22 4.52 6.44
N ASP A 254 -16.16 4.22 7.35
CA ASP A 254 -17.10 3.10 7.28
C ASP A 254 -16.44 1.70 7.28
N GLU A 255 -15.12 1.67 7.54
CA GLU A 255 -14.34 0.45 7.67
C GLU A 255 -13.71 0.32 9.07
N PRO A 256 -13.57 -0.91 9.60
CA PRO A 256 -12.93 -1.16 10.89
C PRO A 256 -11.43 -0.85 10.83
N LEU A 257 -10.97 0.11 11.62
CA LEU A 257 -9.56 0.42 11.84
C LEU A 257 -9.08 -0.30 13.10
N THR A 258 -8.14 -1.23 12.97
CA THR A 258 -7.52 -1.89 14.12
C THR A 258 -6.50 -0.97 14.77
N VAL A 259 -6.61 -0.78 16.08
CA VAL A 259 -5.70 0.04 16.88
C VAL A 259 -5.28 -0.71 18.14
N ILE A 260 -4.09 -0.42 18.65
CA ILE A 260 -3.65 -0.92 19.95
C ILE A 260 -3.61 0.29 20.92
N GLY A 261 -4.22 0.15 22.09
CA GLY A 261 -4.09 1.09 23.19
C GLY A 261 -3.28 0.48 24.31
N ASP A 262 -2.14 1.12 24.70
CA ASP A 262 -1.43 0.69 25.90
C ASP A 262 -1.98 1.41 27.13
N THR A 263 -2.29 0.62 28.18
CA THR A 263 -2.80 1.16 29.43
C THR A 263 -1.86 0.88 30.58
N VAL A 264 -1.56 1.93 31.32
CA VAL A 264 -0.76 1.90 32.56
C VAL A 264 -1.62 1.89 33.83
N ALA A 265 -2.93 1.67 33.70
CA ALA A 265 -3.86 1.57 34.84
C ALA A 265 -3.55 0.40 35.78
N MET A 266 -2.81 -0.59 35.33
CA MET A 266 -2.35 -1.75 36.11
C MET A 266 -0.86 -1.63 36.41
N SER A 267 -0.35 -2.46 37.33
CA SER A 267 1.06 -2.44 37.74
C SER A 267 2.07 -2.73 36.62
N THR A 268 1.62 -3.28 35.52
CA THR A 268 2.38 -3.48 34.28
C THR A 268 1.60 -2.91 33.10
N PRO A 269 2.24 -2.21 32.16
CA PRO A 269 1.60 -1.76 30.92
C PRO A 269 1.01 -2.92 30.15
N HIS A 270 -0.12 -2.70 29.50
CA HIS A 270 -0.82 -3.70 28.70
C HIS A 270 -1.28 -3.10 27.38
N GLU A 271 -0.74 -3.62 26.29
CA GLU A 271 -1.23 -3.40 24.95
C GLU A 271 -2.51 -4.21 24.73
N ILE A 272 -3.59 -3.55 24.36
CA ILE A 272 -4.89 -4.15 24.12
C ILE A 272 -5.36 -3.71 22.75
N GLU A 273 -5.79 -4.68 21.93
CA GLU A 273 -6.33 -4.45 20.62
C GLU A 273 -7.78 -4.02 20.69
N TYR A 274 -8.12 -3.02 19.86
CA TYR A 274 -9.43 -2.45 19.69
C TYR A 274 -9.70 -2.19 18.21
N THR A 275 -10.98 -1.98 17.89
CA THR A 275 -11.42 -1.59 16.56
C THR A 275 -12.23 -0.30 16.66
N ILE A 276 -11.93 0.64 15.76
CA ILE A 276 -12.66 1.92 15.61
C ILE A 276 -13.23 1.97 14.20
N THR A 277 -14.55 2.17 14.08
CA THR A 277 -15.18 2.45 12.78
C THR A 277 -15.73 3.88 12.80
N PHE A 278 -15.32 4.69 11.82
CA PHE A 278 -15.74 6.08 11.66
C PHE A 278 -16.92 6.14 10.70
N HIS A 279 -18.07 6.67 11.11
CA HIS A 279 -19.31 6.65 10.32
C HIS A 279 -19.45 7.91 9.47
N SER A 280 -19.16 7.82 8.17
CA SER A 280 -19.16 8.96 7.24
C SER A 280 -20.51 9.63 7.09
N ASP A 281 -21.61 8.89 7.25
CA ASP A 281 -23.00 9.37 7.17
C ASP A 281 -23.40 10.28 8.35
N THR A 282 -22.58 10.32 9.42
CA THR A 282 -22.82 11.12 10.63
C THR A 282 -22.04 12.44 10.66
N VAL A 283 -21.22 12.72 9.64
CA VAL A 283 -20.34 13.91 9.56
C VAL A 283 -21.13 15.21 9.67
N LYS A 284 -20.64 16.17 10.48
CA LYS A 284 -21.27 17.49 10.74
C LYS A 284 -20.22 18.59 10.73
#